data_ee617e146286bef6d98ab14d220454f5
#
_entry.id   ee617e146286bef6d98ab14d220454f5
#
_cell.length_a   1.000
_cell.length_b   1.000
_cell.length_c   1.000
_cell.angle_alpha   90.00
_cell.angle_beta   90.00
_cell.angle_gamma   90.00
#
_symmetry.space_group_name_H-M   'P 1'
#
loop_
_entity.id
_entity.type
_entity.pdbx_description
1 polymer ?
#
loop_
_entity_poly.entity_id
_entity_poly.type
_entity_poly.pdbx_seq_one_letter_code
_entity_poly.pdbx_strand_id
1 'polypeptide(L)'
;DVDVFSHGSQEVSDAKVRELFDEGGYRALDELRSNGDISAIGAGVNEWQVCERLLGLGDFDGFLLAGRYTLLEQEALDSFLPLCIKRDVGIILGGPYNSGILATGAVPDAKYNYDIAPPHIMERVRKMEAVCASHDTPLIAAALQFVMGHSAVKTVIPGAMSPDEVRANVAVFQTSVPDGLWSDLRGEGLIRPDAPLPSERANAV
;
A
#
# COMPACT_ATOMS: atom_id res chain seq x y z
N ASP A 1 -12.60 -2.50 11.18
CA ASP A 1 -12.76 -1.82 9.90
C ASP A 1 -13.60 -0.56 10.07
N VAL A 2 -13.11 0.59 9.68
CA VAL A 2 -13.77 1.89 9.92
C VAL A 2 -13.80 2.77 8.65
N ASP A 3 -13.46 2.22 7.47
CA ASP A 3 -13.39 2.96 6.21
C ASP A 3 -14.73 2.99 5.45
N VAL A 4 -14.85 3.92 4.52
CA VAL A 4 -16.03 4.04 3.65
C VAL A 4 -16.14 2.83 2.72
N PHE A 5 -15.00 2.31 2.25
CA PHE A 5 -14.95 1.15 1.38
C PHE A 5 -15.69 -0.06 1.97
N SER A 6 -15.47 -0.34 3.27
CA SER A 6 -16.10 -1.47 3.96
C SER A 6 -17.56 -1.20 4.34
N HIS A 7 -17.94 0.06 4.51
CA HIS A 7 -19.24 0.45 5.07
C HIS A 7 -20.16 1.18 4.09
N GLY A 8 -19.70 1.51 2.90
CA GLY A 8 -20.50 2.06 1.80
C GLY A 8 -20.85 3.55 1.92
N SER A 9 -20.60 4.21 3.06
CA SER A 9 -20.82 5.66 3.21
C SER A 9 -19.93 6.29 4.26
N GLN A 10 -19.64 7.59 4.07
CA GLN A 10 -18.88 8.40 5.02
C GLN A 10 -19.57 8.50 6.38
N GLU A 11 -20.91 8.58 6.38
CA GLU A 11 -21.70 8.67 7.62
C GLU A 11 -21.53 7.44 8.51
N VAL A 12 -21.53 6.23 7.90
CA VAL A 12 -21.33 4.97 8.64
C VAL A 12 -19.88 4.87 9.11
N SER A 13 -18.91 5.22 8.28
CA SER A 13 -17.49 5.28 8.66
C SER A 13 -17.29 6.22 9.86
N ASP A 14 -17.88 7.42 9.82
CA ASP A 14 -17.82 8.40 10.92
C ASP A 14 -18.45 7.87 12.19
N ALA A 15 -19.57 7.15 12.09
CA ALA A 15 -20.20 6.54 13.24
C ALA A 15 -19.31 5.47 13.88
N LYS A 16 -18.64 4.65 13.07
CA LYS A 16 -17.69 3.63 13.55
C LYS A 16 -16.46 4.24 14.23
N VAL A 17 -15.93 5.32 13.69
CA VAL A 17 -14.83 6.04 14.34
C VAL A 17 -15.28 6.62 15.69
N ARG A 18 -16.48 7.23 15.76
CA ARG A 18 -17.03 7.70 17.05
C ARG A 18 -17.25 6.56 18.04
N GLU A 19 -17.84 5.45 17.61
CA GLU A 19 -18.00 4.24 18.45
C GLU A 19 -16.67 3.81 19.06
N LEU A 20 -15.61 3.73 18.24
CA LEU A 20 -14.28 3.34 18.70
C LEU A 20 -13.73 4.27 19.80
N PHE A 21 -13.88 5.57 19.67
CA PHE A 21 -13.30 6.55 20.61
C PHE A 21 -14.22 6.90 21.75
N ASP A 22 -15.49 7.20 21.48
CA ASP A 22 -16.44 7.71 22.48
C ASP A 22 -16.97 6.61 23.39
N GLU A 23 -17.10 5.35 22.90
CA GLU A 23 -17.57 4.22 23.67
C GLU A 23 -16.44 3.44 24.36
N GLY A 24 -15.20 3.92 24.25
CA GLY A 24 -14.07 3.43 25.03
C GLY A 24 -13.29 2.28 24.40
N GLY A 25 -13.56 1.90 23.15
CA GLY A 25 -12.81 0.84 22.45
C GLY A 25 -11.33 1.17 22.33
N TYR A 26 -11.00 2.39 21.86
CA TYR A 26 -9.60 2.84 21.79
C TYR A 26 -8.97 2.91 23.19
N ARG A 27 -9.68 3.43 24.19
CA ARG A 27 -9.16 3.50 25.56
C ARG A 27 -8.81 2.12 26.12
N ALA A 28 -9.66 1.10 25.87
CA ALA A 28 -9.37 -0.26 26.29
C ALA A 28 -8.10 -0.83 25.64
N LEU A 29 -7.88 -0.55 24.35
CA LEU A 29 -6.65 -0.94 23.65
C LEU A 29 -5.41 -0.23 24.23
N ASP A 30 -5.54 1.06 24.53
CA ASP A 30 -4.46 1.85 25.12
C ASP A 30 -4.11 1.41 26.55
N GLU A 31 -5.12 1.02 27.36
CA GLU A 31 -4.92 0.40 28.67
C GLU A 31 -4.19 -0.95 28.56
N LEU A 32 -4.57 -1.81 27.60
CA LEU A 32 -3.88 -3.10 27.38
C LEU A 32 -2.42 -2.87 26.95
N ARG A 33 -2.15 -1.90 26.08
CA ARG A 33 -0.79 -1.55 25.68
C ARG A 33 0.01 -1.00 26.86
N SER A 34 -0.57 -0.11 27.64
CA SER A 34 0.07 0.49 28.82
C SER A 34 0.41 -0.53 29.91
N ASN A 35 -0.42 -1.58 30.05
CA ASN A 35 -0.19 -2.69 30.98
C ASN A 35 0.83 -3.71 30.43
N GLY A 36 1.21 -3.64 29.16
CA GLY A 36 2.11 -4.59 28.50
C GLY A 36 1.43 -5.89 28.03
N ASP A 37 0.09 -5.95 28.05
CA ASP A 37 -0.69 -7.09 27.56
C ASP A 37 -0.65 -7.19 26.03
N ILE A 38 -0.52 -6.05 25.35
CA ILE A 38 -0.24 -5.94 23.91
C ILE A 38 0.93 -4.99 23.67
N SER A 39 1.65 -5.18 22.56
CA SER A 39 2.84 -4.37 22.23
C SER A 39 2.52 -3.20 21.32
N ALA A 40 1.42 -3.25 20.58
CA ALA A 40 1.10 -2.26 19.55
C ALA A 40 -0.40 -2.20 19.25
N ILE A 41 -0.88 -1.05 18.81
CA ILE A 41 -2.25 -0.81 18.36
C ILE A 41 -2.19 -0.42 16.88
N GLY A 42 -3.06 -1.02 16.08
CA GLY A 42 -3.16 -0.71 14.65
C GLY A 42 -4.58 -0.78 14.12
N ALA A 43 -4.76 -0.37 12.87
CA ALA A 43 -6.00 -0.55 12.14
C ALA A 43 -5.72 -1.06 10.73
N GLY A 44 -6.65 -1.87 10.18
CA GLY A 44 -6.61 -2.34 8.81
C GLY A 44 -7.71 -1.66 8.01
N VAL A 45 -7.35 -1.00 6.89
CA VAL A 45 -8.27 -0.20 6.07
C VAL A 45 -7.86 -0.19 4.60
N ASN A 46 -8.81 0.19 3.73
CA ASN A 46 -8.59 0.43 2.30
C ASN A 46 -8.43 1.92 1.95
N GLU A 47 -8.45 2.82 2.93
CA GLU A 47 -8.42 4.27 2.70
C GLU A 47 -7.41 4.95 3.62
N TRP A 48 -6.36 5.57 3.05
CA TRP A 48 -5.32 6.24 3.82
C TRP A 48 -5.84 7.49 4.57
N GLN A 49 -6.89 8.14 4.06
CA GLN A 49 -7.52 9.30 4.71
C GLN A 49 -8.09 8.95 6.09
N VAL A 50 -8.64 7.75 6.22
CA VAL A 50 -9.14 7.23 7.51
C VAL A 50 -7.97 7.00 8.47
N CYS A 51 -6.85 6.44 8.00
CA CYS A 51 -5.64 6.28 8.82
C CYS A 51 -5.13 7.62 9.34
N GLU A 52 -5.08 8.63 8.48
CA GLU A 52 -4.67 9.99 8.86
C GLU A 52 -5.58 10.59 9.91
N ARG A 53 -6.90 10.40 9.77
CA ARG A 53 -7.88 10.80 10.76
C ARG A 53 -7.68 10.09 12.11
N LEU A 54 -7.46 8.77 12.09
CA LEU A 54 -7.21 8.00 13.31
C LEU A 54 -5.94 8.49 14.03
N LEU A 55 -4.88 8.84 13.29
CA LEU A 55 -3.69 9.45 13.87
C LEU A 55 -3.95 10.82 14.52
N GLY A 56 -4.99 11.54 14.09
CA GLY A 56 -5.43 12.77 14.73
C GLY A 56 -6.17 12.55 16.05
N LEU A 57 -6.68 11.34 16.30
CA LEU A 57 -7.52 11.00 17.44
C LEU A 57 -6.82 10.14 18.50
N GLY A 58 -5.76 9.40 18.13
CA GLY A 58 -5.05 8.51 19.03
C GLY A 58 -3.65 8.16 18.56
N ASP A 59 -2.91 7.47 19.42
CA ASP A 59 -1.57 6.99 19.13
C ASP A 59 -1.65 5.56 18.61
N PHE A 60 -1.38 5.40 17.32
CA PHE A 60 -1.30 4.12 16.62
C PHE A 60 0.14 3.81 16.26
N ASP A 61 0.53 2.54 16.40
CA ASP A 61 1.88 2.07 16.09
C ASP A 61 2.02 1.65 14.63
N GLY A 62 0.90 1.28 13.99
CA GLY A 62 0.92 0.89 12.57
C GLY A 62 -0.45 0.75 11.93
N PHE A 63 -0.44 0.69 10.59
CA PHE A 63 -1.65 0.43 9.80
C PHE A 63 -1.40 -0.65 8.77
N LEU A 64 -2.40 -1.51 8.55
CA LEU A 64 -2.48 -2.31 7.36
C LEU A 64 -3.28 -1.51 6.32
N LEU A 65 -2.60 -0.98 5.32
CA LEU A 65 -3.18 -0.21 4.23
C LEU A 65 -3.24 -1.07 2.97
N ALA A 66 -4.44 -1.30 2.43
CA ALA A 66 -4.64 -2.17 1.30
C ALA A 66 -4.77 -1.39 -0.03
N GLY A 67 -3.82 -1.60 -0.96
CA GLY A 67 -3.91 -1.14 -2.34
C GLY A 67 -3.88 0.39 -2.55
N ARG A 68 -3.44 1.18 -1.57
CA ARG A 68 -3.43 2.66 -1.65
C ARG A 68 -2.03 3.28 -1.60
N TYR A 69 -1.01 2.46 -1.68
CA TYR A 69 0.35 2.87 -2.05
C TYR A 69 0.97 1.77 -2.91
N THR A 70 0.94 1.95 -4.20
CA THR A 70 1.37 0.97 -5.22
C THR A 70 1.96 1.70 -6.43
N LEU A 71 2.40 0.97 -7.46
CA LEU A 71 2.78 1.60 -8.73
C LEU A 71 1.64 2.43 -9.37
N LEU A 72 0.37 2.07 -9.12
CA LEU A 72 -0.79 2.80 -9.66
C LEU A 72 -1.31 3.87 -8.71
N GLU A 73 -1.22 3.65 -7.40
CA GLU A 73 -1.80 4.49 -6.37
C GLU A 73 -0.69 5.13 -5.54
N GLN A 74 -0.54 6.43 -5.57
CA GLN A 74 0.56 7.13 -4.89
C GLN A 74 0.10 8.35 -4.10
N GLU A 75 -1.20 8.59 -4.01
CA GLU A 75 -1.79 9.77 -3.33
C GLU A 75 -1.50 9.79 -1.83
N ALA A 76 -1.25 8.63 -1.21
CA ALA A 76 -0.84 8.56 0.20
C ALA A 76 0.47 9.30 0.50
N LEU A 77 1.27 9.62 -0.54
CA LEU A 77 2.47 10.46 -0.43
C LEU A 77 2.16 11.94 -0.15
N ASP A 78 0.94 12.40 -0.40
CA ASP A 78 0.61 13.83 -0.24
C ASP A 78 0.69 14.29 1.22
N SER A 79 0.21 13.44 2.16
CA SER A 79 0.15 13.79 3.58
C SER A 79 0.38 12.59 4.51
N PHE A 80 -0.27 11.46 4.24
CA PHE A 80 -0.32 10.33 5.16
C PHE A 80 1.04 9.68 5.39
N LEU A 81 1.75 9.29 4.35
CA LEU A 81 3.05 8.63 4.51
C LEU A 81 4.12 9.55 5.13
N PRO A 82 4.21 10.85 4.77
CA PRO A 82 5.04 11.81 5.53
C PRO A 82 4.64 11.92 7.01
N LEU A 83 3.34 11.89 7.33
CA LEU A 83 2.86 11.90 8.71
C LEU A 83 3.28 10.63 9.46
N CYS A 84 3.23 9.46 8.81
CA CYS A 84 3.69 8.20 9.39
C CYS A 84 5.18 8.27 9.78
N ILE A 85 6.04 8.81 8.91
CA ILE A 85 7.46 9.01 9.24
C ILE A 85 7.61 9.94 10.46
N LYS A 86 6.91 11.08 10.45
CA LYS A 86 6.98 12.05 11.54
C LYS A 86 6.57 11.47 12.89
N ARG A 87 5.65 10.50 12.90
CA ARG A 87 5.09 9.87 14.11
C ARG A 87 5.66 8.50 14.41
N ASP A 88 6.63 8.04 13.64
CA ASP A 88 7.21 6.68 13.73
C ASP A 88 6.16 5.57 13.62
N VAL A 89 5.20 5.73 12.72
CA VAL A 89 4.11 4.78 12.47
C VAL A 89 4.49 3.85 11.32
N GLY A 90 4.41 2.54 11.54
CA GLY A 90 4.72 1.53 10.53
C GLY A 90 3.55 1.22 9.62
N ILE A 91 3.83 0.99 8.33
CA ILE A 91 2.83 0.52 7.36
C ILE A 91 3.10 -0.93 6.98
N ILE A 92 2.07 -1.74 7.14
CA ILE A 92 1.94 -3.07 6.53
C ILE A 92 1.14 -2.87 5.25
N LEU A 93 1.76 -3.05 4.09
CA LEU A 93 1.08 -2.82 2.83
C LEU A 93 0.43 -4.10 2.33
N GLY A 94 -0.90 -4.11 2.30
CA GLY A 94 -1.71 -5.16 1.65
C GLY A 94 -2.00 -4.81 0.19
N GLY A 95 -2.33 -5.82 -0.63
CA GLY A 95 -2.80 -5.63 -1.99
C GLY A 95 -1.86 -4.87 -2.93
N PRO A 96 -0.54 -5.14 -2.96
CA PRO A 96 0.43 -4.40 -3.78
C PRO A 96 0.16 -4.49 -5.27
N TYR A 97 -0.69 -5.43 -5.70
CA TYR A 97 -1.01 -5.70 -7.10
C TYR A 97 -2.31 -5.06 -7.59
N ASN A 98 -2.98 -4.20 -6.79
CA ASN A 98 -4.25 -3.54 -7.14
C ASN A 98 -5.28 -4.51 -7.74
N SER A 99 -5.75 -5.43 -6.91
CA SER A 99 -6.70 -6.49 -7.31
C SER A 99 -6.18 -7.45 -8.41
N GLY A 100 -4.85 -7.48 -8.61
CA GLY A 100 -4.18 -8.40 -9.51
C GLY A 100 -3.69 -7.79 -10.82
N ILE A 101 -4.15 -6.62 -11.25
CA ILE A 101 -3.76 -6.04 -12.54
C ILE A 101 -2.24 -5.81 -12.67
N LEU A 102 -1.53 -5.48 -11.58
CA LEU A 102 -0.08 -5.34 -11.59
C LEU A 102 0.68 -6.68 -11.57
N ALA A 103 -0.02 -7.79 -11.35
CA ALA A 103 0.54 -9.13 -11.47
C ALA A 103 0.24 -9.76 -12.85
N THR A 104 -0.97 -9.55 -13.38
CA THR A 104 -1.40 -10.15 -14.66
C THR A 104 -1.13 -9.26 -15.87
N GLY A 105 -0.91 -7.96 -15.66
CA GLY A 105 -0.85 -6.98 -16.72
C GLY A 105 -2.23 -6.54 -17.22
N ALA A 106 -2.23 -5.74 -18.30
CA ALA A 106 -3.44 -5.20 -18.92
C ALA A 106 -4.14 -6.22 -19.83
N VAL A 107 -4.49 -7.38 -19.26
CA VAL A 107 -5.24 -8.44 -19.95
C VAL A 107 -6.75 -8.13 -19.97
N PRO A 108 -7.54 -8.75 -20.89
CA PRO A 108 -9.00 -8.64 -20.85
C PRO A 108 -9.54 -9.01 -19.45
N ASP A 109 -10.53 -8.25 -18.98
CA ASP A 109 -11.19 -8.43 -17.68
C ASP A 109 -10.26 -8.31 -16.44
N ALA A 110 -9.06 -7.73 -16.59
CA ALA A 110 -8.16 -7.43 -15.48
C ALA A 110 -8.91 -6.63 -14.39
N LYS A 111 -8.63 -6.93 -13.12
CA LYS A 111 -9.32 -6.32 -11.99
C LYS A 111 -8.52 -5.19 -11.37
N TYR A 112 -9.24 -4.10 -11.07
CA TYR A 112 -8.74 -2.96 -10.32
C TYR A 112 -9.82 -2.50 -9.33
N ASN A 113 -9.46 -2.29 -8.06
CA ASN A 113 -10.42 -1.99 -6.99
C ASN A 113 -11.60 -2.98 -6.92
N TYR A 114 -11.30 -4.28 -7.13
CA TYR A 114 -12.24 -5.41 -7.11
C TYR A 114 -13.25 -5.44 -8.26
N ASP A 115 -13.19 -4.50 -9.20
CA ASP A 115 -14.03 -4.44 -10.40
C ASP A 115 -13.19 -4.52 -11.68
N ILE A 116 -13.83 -4.53 -12.85
CA ILE A 116 -13.13 -4.48 -14.13
C ILE A 116 -12.36 -3.17 -14.24
N ALA A 117 -11.08 -3.27 -14.61
CA ALA A 117 -10.22 -2.12 -14.74
C ALA A 117 -10.71 -1.15 -15.82
N PRO A 118 -10.88 0.15 -15.52
CA PRO A 118 -11.31 1.13 -16.49
C PRO A 118 -10.23 1.38 -17.55
N PRO A 119 -10.60 1.89 -18.76
CA PRO A 119 -9.68 2.04 -19.89
C PRO A 119 -8.41 2.84 -19.59
N HIS A 120 -8.52 3.89 -18.77
CA HIS A 120 -7.34 4.72 -18.42
C HIS A 120 -6.34 3.98 -17.52
N ILE A 121 -6.80 3.10 -16.63
CA ILE A 121 -5.93 2.23 -15.83
C ILE A 121 -5.28 1.18 -16.73
N MET A 122 -6.04 0.56 -17.60
CA MET A 122 -5.52 -0.40 -18.58
C MET A 122 -4.41 0.21 -19.45
N GLU A 123 -4.60 1.44 -19.90
CA GLU A 123 -3.58 2.15 -20.70
C GLU A 123 -2.33 2.47 -19.88
N ARG A 124 -2.50 2.92 -18.63
CA ARG A 124 -1.38 3.18 -17.72
C ARG A 124 -0.57 1.91 -17.44
N VAL A 125 -1.25 0.79 -17.21
CA VAL A 125 -0.58 -0.50 -17.00
C VAL A 125 0.16 -0.96 -18.25
N ARG A 126 -0.40 -0.82 -19.46
CA ARG A 126 0.33 -1.15 -20.71
C ARG A 126 1.62 -0.34 -20.87
N LYS A 127 1.61 0.95 -20.50
CA LYS A 127 2.83 1.76 -20.51
C LYS A 127 3.85 1.25 -19.49
N MET A 128 3.40 0.88 -18.26
CA MET A 128 4.29 0.28 -17.27
C MET A 128 4.87 -1.05 -17.75
N GLU A 129 4.06 -1.91 -18.38
CA GLU A 129 4.54 -3.16 -19.01
C GLU A 129 5.61 -2.90 -20.06
N ALA A 130 5.41 -1.89 -20.92
CA ALA A 130 6.38 -1.54 -21.97
C ALA A 130 7.71 -1.07 -21.37
N VAL A 131 7.69 -0.23 -20.36
CA VAL A 131 8.91 0.19 -19.65
C VAL A 131 9.57 -1.00 -18.95
N CYS A 132 8.81 -1.82 -18.23
CA CYS A 132 9.35 -3.01 -17.58
C CYS A 132 10.01 -3.98 -18.60
N ALA A 133 9.35 -4.20 -19.74
CA ALA A 133 9.88 -5.07 -20.81
C ALA A 133 11.18 -4.53 -21.43
N SER A 134 11.34 -3.20 -21.56
CA SER A 134 12.59 -2.62 -22.06
C SER A 134 13.79 -2.80 -21.13
N HIS A 135 13.54 -3.19 -19.89
CA HIS A 135 14.54 -3.51 -18.86
C HIS A 135 14.57 -5.01 -18.49
N ASP A 136 13.98 -5.88 -19.30
CA ASP A 136 13.88 -7.33 -19.02
C ASP A 136 13.34 -7.65 -17.63
N THR A 137 12.47 -6.81 -17.09
CA THR A 137 11.93 -6.90 -15.73
C THR A 137 10.43 -7.20 -15.77
N PRO A 138 9.94 -8.23 -15.07
CA PRO A 138 8.50 -8.47 -14.96
C PRO A 138 7.80 -7.32 -14.21
N LEU A 139 6.64 -6.87 -14.71
CA LEU A 139 5.83 -5.83 -14.05
C LEU A 139 5.54 -6.17 -12.57
N ILE A 140 5.22 -7.43 -12.29
CA ILE A 140 4.93 -7.91 -10.94
C ILE A 140 6.13 -7.70 -9.98
N ALA A 141 7.37 -7.81 -10.47
CA ALA A 141 8.57 -7.57 -9.66
C ALA A 141 8.72 -6.08 -9.34
N ALA A 142 8.55 -5.22 -10.33
CA ALA A 142 8.55 -3.78 -10.12
C ALA A 142 7.44 -3.35 -9.14
N ALA A 143 6.22 -3.86 -9.30
CA ALA A 143 5.09 -3.55 -8.43
C ALA A 143 5.35 -3.94 -6.96
N LEU A 144 5.91 -5.13 -6.73
CA LEU A 144 6.16 -5.63 -5.38
C LEU A 144 7.32 -4.90 -4.69
N GLN A 145 8.34 -4.52 -5.44
CA GLN A 145 9.51 -3.84 -4.88
C GLN A 145 9.31 -2.33 -4.71
N PHE A 146 8.55 -1.68 -5.59
CA PHE A 146 8.29 -0.23 -5.51
C PHE A 146 7.84 0.20 -4.13
N VAL A 147 6.88 -0.49 -3.55
CA VAL A 147 6.28 -0.13 -2.26
C VAL A 147 7.28 -0.18 -1.10
N MET A 148 8.32 -0.99 -1.21
CA MET A 148 9.38 -1.09 -0.22
C MET A 148 10.38 0.07 -0.28
N GLY A 149 10.32 0.92 -1.29
CA GLY A 149 11.11 2.16 -1.36
C GLY A 149 10.80 3.14 -0.23
N HIS A 150 9.55 3.19 0.22
CA HIS A 150 9.15 4.13 1.27
C HIS A 150 9.50 3.60 2.67
N SER A 151 10.19 4.40 3.49
CA SER A 151 10.71 4.00 4.81
C SER A 151 9.62 3.70 5.85
N ALA A 152 8.43 4.29 5.73
CA ALA A 152 7.28 3.95 6.57
C ALA A 152 6.76 2.53 6.30
N VAL A 153 6.92 2.00 5.09
CA VAL A 153 6.51 0.62 4.75
C VAL A 153 7.48 -0.36 5.38
N LYS A 154 7.00 -1.11 6.36
CA LYS A 154 7.82 -2.10 7.10
C LYS A 154 7.74 -3.49 6.48
N THR A 155 6.61 -3.83 5.89
CA THR A 155 6.41 -5.11 5.20
C THR A 155 5.31 -5.01 4.15
N VAL A 156 5.29 -5.97 3.23
CA VAL A 156 4.28 -6.08 2.17
C VAL A 156 3.64 -7.47 2.22
N ILE A 157 2.32 -7.51 2.06
CA ILE A 157 1.54 -8.75 2.06
C ILE A 157 0.84 -8.87 0.69
N PRO A 158 1.48 -9.53 -0.30
CA PRO A 158 0.82 -9.88 -1.54
C PRO A 158 -0.19 -11.02 -1.29
N GLY A 159 -1.37 -10.93 -1.92
CA GLY A 159 -2.35 -12.01 -1.88
C GLY A 159 -1.79 -13.27 -2.53
N ALA A 160 -2.16 -14.45 -1.99
CA ALA A 160 -1.83 -15.74 -2.54
C ALA A 160 -2.94 -16.75 -2.18
N MET A 161 -3.36 -17.56 -3.15
CA MET A 161 -4.39 -18.59 -2.97
C MET A 161 -3.80 -20.01 -2.86
N SER A 162 -2.48 -20.16 -3.08
CA SER A 162 -1.80 -21.44 -3.03
C SER A 162 -0.36 -21.31 -2.51
N PRO A 163 0.24 -22.39 -2.00
CA PRO A 163 1.65 -22.41 -1.63
C PRO A 163 2.61 -22.07 -2.78
N ASP A 164 2.21 -22.38 -4.02
CA ASP A 164 3.02 -22.07 -5.20
C ASP A 164 3.02 -20.58 -5.51
N GLU A 165 1.88 -19.89 -5.33
CA GLU A 165 1.82 -18.44 -5.45
C GLU A 165 2.65 -17.73 -4.36
N VAL A 166 2.68 -18.26 -3.14
CA VAL A 166 3.58 -17.73 -2.09
C VAL A 166 5.04 -17.85 -2.53
N ARG A 167 5.44 -19.03 -3.02
CA ARG A 167 6.82 -19.24 -3.54
C ARG A 167 7.14 -18.31 -4.70
N ALA A 168 6.18 -18.14 -5.62
CA ALA A 168 6.32 -17.23 -6.76
C ALA A 168 6.48 -15.78 -6.28
N ASN A 169 5.68 -15.31 -5.33
CA ASN A 169 5.81 -13.96 -4.75
C ASN A 169 7.19 -13.75 -4.11
N VAL A 170 7.71 -14.74 -3.38
CA VAL A 170 9.07 -14.68 -2.79
C VAL A 170 10.14 -14.60 -3.89
N ALA A 171 10.06 -15.44 -4.92
CA ALA A 171 11.01 -15.42 -6.02
C ALA A 171 10.97 -14.10 -6.79
N VAL A 172 9.78 -13.56 -7.05
CA VAL A 172 9.56 -12.27 -7.70
C VAL A 172 10.14 -11.11 -6.87
N PHE A 173 9.98 -11.15 -5.56
CA PHE A 173 10.56 -10.14 -4.66
C PHE A 173 12.09 -10.11 -4.71
N GLN A 174 12.71 -11.25 -4.97
CA GLN A 174 14.17 -11.40 -5.09
C GLN A 174 14.71 -11.07 -6.48
N THR A 175 13.84 -10.79 -7.47
CA THR A 175 14.27 -10.42 -8.83
C THR A 175 15.03 -9.10 -8.78
N SER A 176 16.19 -9.03 -9.46
CA SER A 176 16.93 -7.78 -9.58
C SER A 176 16.17 -6.80 -10.49
N VAL A 177 15.86 -5.64 -9.96
CA VAL A 177 15.21 -4.54 -10.70
C VAL A 177 16.26 -3.43 -10.91
N PRO A 178 16.62 -3.10 -12.16
CA PRO A 178 17.66 -2.11 -12.43
C PRO A 178 17.18 -0.68 -12.13
N ASP A 179 18.07 0.18 -11.65
CA ASP A 179 17.76 1.60 -11.35
C ASP A 179 17.23 2.38 -12.57
N GLY A 180 17.68 2.01 -13.77
CA GLY A 180 17.20 2.60 -15.02
C GLY A 180 15.70 2.45 -15.21
N LEU A 181 15.11 1.34 -14.78
CA LEU A 181 13.66 1.09 -14.84
C LEU A 181 12.90 2.17 -14.04
N TRP A 182 13.34 2.48 -12.83
CA TRP A 182 12.71 3.50 -11.99
C TRP A 182 12.81 4.89 -12.60
N SER A 183 13.97 5.19 -13.22
CA SER A 183 14.20 6.45 -13.92
C SER A 183 13.27 6.62 -15.10
N ASP A 184 13.06 5.57 -15.90
CA ASP A 184 12.18 5.60 -17.06
C ASP A 184 10.70 5.66 -16.64
N LEU A 185 10.28 4.89 -15.64
CA LEU A 185 8.91 5.00 -15.07
C LEU A 185 8.61 6.42 -14.57
N ARG A 186 9.59 7.08 -13.94
CA ARG A 186 9.48 8.47 -13.50
C ARG A 186 9.46 9.44 -14.67
N GLY A 187 10.32 9.23 -15.68
CA GLY A 187 10.40 10.04 -16.89
C GLY A 187 9.12 10.01 -17.72
N GLU A 188 8.46 8.86 -17.80
CA GLU A 188 7.16 8.66 -18.46
C GLU A 188 5.96 9.16 -17.62
N GLY A 189 6.20 9.69 -16.41
CA GLY A 189 5.13 10.13 -15.50
C GLY A 189 4.26 9.00 -14.96
N LEU A 190 4.76 7.76 -14.98
CA LEU A 190 4.05 6.58 -14.48
C LEU A 190 4.18 6.44 -12.96
N ILE A 191 5.25 6.98 -12.39
CA ILE A 191 5.42 7.18 -10.96
C ILE A 191 5.73 8.66 -10.68
N ARG A 192 5.39 9.12 -9.48
CA ARG A 192 5.60 10.52 -9.05
C ARG A 192 7.09 10.82 -8.94
N PRO A 193 7.51 12.08 -9.24
CA PRO A 193 8.91 12.49 -9.10
C PRO A 193 9.44 12.38 -7.67
N ASP A 194 8.55 12.53 -6.67
CA ASP A 194 8.86 12.52 -5.25
C ASP A 194 8.66 11.14 -4.58
N ALA A 195 8.23 10.12 -5.34
CA ALA A 195 8.05 8.78 -4.80
C ALA A 195 9.42 8.16 -4.44
N PRO A 196 9.67 7.74 -3.19
CA PRO A 196 10.91 7.08 -2.81
C PRO A 196 11.10 5.76 -3.55
N LEU A 197 12.33 5.50 -4.00
CA LEU A 197 12.67 4.31 -4.76
C LEU A 197 13.39 3.26 -3.90
N PRO A 198 13.30 1.98 -4.24
CA PRO A 198 13.98 0.90 -3.51
C PRO A 198 15.50 1.10 -3.40
N SER A 199 16.14 1.57 -4.48
CA SER A 199 17.58 1.87 -4.52
C SER A 199 17.98 3.04 -3.58
N GLU A 200 17.12 4.04 -3.44
CA GLU A 200 17.34 5.17 -2.53
C GLU A 200 17.32 4.72 -1.07
N ARG A 201 16.43 3.77 -0.73
CA ARG A 201 16.35 3.18 0.61
C ARG A 201 17.56 2.32 0.96
N ALA A 202 18.05 1.51 0.01
CA ALA A 202 19.22 0.67 0.22
C ALA A 202 20.49 1.47 0.52
N ASN A 203 20.58 2.69 0.01
CA ASN A 203 21.71 3.60 0.22
C ASN A 203 21.59 4.43 1.53
N ALA A 204 20.46 4.37 2.22
CA ALA A 204 20.19 5.13 3.44
C ALA A 204 20.41 4.33 4.76
N VAL A 205 20.75 3.03 4.64
CA VAL A 205 21.09 2.11 5.74
C VAL A 205 22.58 1.86 5.76
#